data_7b389a27997d714f37116aa4b595a052
#
_entry.id   7b389a27997d714f37116aa4b595a052
#
_cell.length_a   1.000
_cell.length_b   1.000
_cell.length_c   1.000
_cell.angle_alpha   90.00
_cell.angle_beta   90.00
_cell.angle_gamma   90.00
#
_symmetry.space_group_name_H-M   'P 1'
#
loop_
_entity.id
_entity.type
_entity.pdbx_description
1 polymer ?
#
loop_
_entity_poly.entity_id
_entity_poly.type
_entity_poly.pdbx_seq_one_letter_code
_entity_poly.pdbx_strand_id
1 'polypeptide(L)'
;MNWQENLLSTAEQIRDLILQTQRIAVLGIKTDAQADQPSVYVPMYMKKAGFEIVPVPVYYPDATVILGEKVFRRLIDIPGDINMVDVFRRSHDVADHIDDSLAKKPNSVWLHSCIRNDAAAEIFAEAGIKVVQDR
;
A
#
# COMPACT_ATOMS: atom_id res chain seq x y z
N MET A 1 -17.97 -2.67 -17.55
CA MET A 1 -16.65 -3.19 -17.15
C MET A 1 -16.82 -4.16 -15.98
N ASN A 2 -16.12 -5.26 -16.02
CA ASN A 2 -16.18 -6.27 -14.96
C ASN A 2 -15.12 -5.94 -13.90
N TRP A 3 -15.55 -5.51 -12.72
CA TRP A 3 -14.63 -5.14 -11.64
C TRP A 3 -13.79 -6.33 -11.15
N GLN A 4 -14.27 -7.57 -11.33
CA GLN A 4 -13.50 -8.75 -10.93
C GLN A 4 -12.16 -8.85 -11.66
N GLU A 5 -12.05 -8.28 -12.85
CA GLU A 5 -10.79 -8.25 -13.59
C GLU A 5 -9.71 -7.44 -12.88
N ASN A 6 -10.10 -6.56 -11.96
CA ASN A 6 -9.15 -5.79 -11.15
C ASN A 6 -8.64 -6.55 -9.92
N LEU A 7 -9.22 -7.71 -9.61
CA LEU A 7 -8.73 -8.58 -8.54
C LEU A 7 -7.65 -9.50 -9.14
N LEU A 8 -6.38 -9.15 -8.90
CA LEU A 8 -5.27 -9.87 -9.50
C LEU A 8 -4.89 -11.09 -8.66
N SER A 9 -4.64 -12.22 -9.32
CA SER A 9 -4.32 -13.46 -8.64
C SER A 9 -3.20 -14.27 -9.31
N THR A 10 -2.96 -14.09 -10.60
CA THR A 10 -1.93 -14.86 -11.30
C THR A 10 -0.57 -14.19 -11.16
N ALA A 11 0.50 -15.01 -11.20
CA ALA A 11 1.87 -14.52 -11.14
C ALA A 11 2.16 -13.52 -12.27
N GLU A 12 1.62 -13.75 -13.46
CA GLU A 12 1.81 -12.87 -14.60
C GLU A 12 1.17 -11.50 -14.37
N GLN A 13 -0.08 -11.46 -13.90
CA GLN A 13 -0.77 -10.22 -13.60
C GLN A 13 -0.01 -9.40 -12.55
N ILE A 14 0.46 -10.07 -11.50
CA ILE A 14 1.17 -9.43 -10.39
C ILE A 14 2.52 -8.90 -10.87
N ARG A 15 3.25 -9.68 -11.68
CA ARG A 15 4.51 -9.24 -12.25
C ARG A 15 4.33 -7.99 -13.11
N ASP A 16 3.33 -7.98 -13.97
CA ASP A 16 3.04 -6.83 -14.83
C ASP A 16 2.72 -5.58 -14.00
N LEU A 17 1.97 -5.75 -12.92
CA LEU A 17 1.66 -4.66 -12.00
C LEU A 17 2.94 -4.10 -11.37
N ILE A 18 3.82 -4.95 -10.87
CA ILE A 18 5.08 -4.53 -10.24
C ILE A 18 5.97 -3.78 -11.24
N LEU A 19 6.03 -4.25 -12.47
CA LEU A 19 6.84 -3.61 -13.51
C LEU A 19 6.36 -2.18 -13.84
N GLN A 20 5.08 -1.88 -13.61
CA GLN A 20 4.49 -0.57 -13.84
C GLN A 20 4.51 0.31 -12.60
N THR A 21 4.99 -0.21 -11.48
CA THR A 21 4.97 0.48 -10.20
C THR A 21 6.30 1.18 -9.96
N GLN A 22 6.25 2.44 -9.56
CA GLN A 22 7.43 3.23 -9.25
C GLN A 22 7.36 3.80 -7.84
N ARG A 23 6.23 4.39 -7.47
CA ARG A 23 6.06 5.12 -6.22
C ARG A 23 5.02 4.41 -5.35
N ILE A 24 5.44 4.01 -4.14
CA ILE A 24 4.65 3.18 -3.24
C ILE A 24 4.44 3.90 -1.91
N ALA A 25 3.19 4.13 -1.55
CA ALA A 25 2.84 4.60 -0.21
C ALA A 25 2.66 3.38 0.69
N VAL A 26 3.40 3.33 1.79
CA VAL A 26 3.38 2.21 2.73
C VAL A 26 2.52 2.59 3.92
N LEU A 27 1.27 2.14 3.88
CA LEU A 27 0.27 2.44 4.90
C LEU A 27 0.40 1.45 6.05
N GLY A 28 0.60 1.98 7.25
CA GLY A 28 0.83 1.16 8.43
C GLY A 28 2.29 0.79 8.67
N ILE A 29 3.21 1.47 7.99
CA ILE A 29 4.65 1.31 8.23
C ILE A 29 4.98 1.66 9.69
N LYS A 30 5.98 0.99 10.25
CA LYS A 30 6.51 1.29 11.57
C LYS A 30 7.81 2.08 11.44
N THR A 31 8.40 2.44 12.57
CA THR A 31 9.62 3.25 12.57
C THR A 31 10.87 2.39 12.40
N ASP A 32 12.01 3.03 12.12
CA ASP A 32 13.30 2.33 11.96
C ASP A 32 13.67 1.47 13.17
N ALA A 33 13.15 1.81 14.36
CA ALA A 33 13.38 1.00 15.58
C ALA A 33 12.76 -0.39 15.49
N GLN A 34 11.77 -0.61 14.62
CA GLN A 34 11.12 -1.91 14.42
C GLN A 34 11.62 -2.60 13.15
N ALA A 35 12.91 -2.48 12.84
CA ALA A 35 13.48 -3.00 11.60
C ALA A 35 13.40 -4.54 11.45
N ASP A 36 13.12 -5.25 12.52
CA ASP A 36 12.91 -6.71 12.53
C ASP A 36 11.49 -7.12 12.12
N GLN A 37 10.60 -6.16 11.87
CA GLN A 37 9.22 -6.43 11.51
C GLN A 37 8.98 -6.23 10.01
N PRO A 38 8.09 -7.03 9.38
CA PRO A 38 7.80 -6.95 7.95
C PRO A 38 7.40 -5.55 7.49
N SER A 39 6.66 -4.82 8.32
CA SER A 39 6.22 -3.46 8.00
C SER A 39 7.36 -2.44 7.91
N VAL A 40 8.59 -2.85 8.21
CA VAL A 40 9.80 -2.04 8.03
C VAL A 40 10.76 -2.70 7.06
N TYR A 41 11.10 -3.99 7.27
CA TYR A 41 12.14 -4.60 6.40
C TYR A 41 11.65 -4.83 4.96
N VAL A 42 10.35 -5.06 4.73
CA VAL A 42 9.83 -5.19 3.37
C VAL A 42 9.94 -3.84 2.62
N PRO A 43 9.45 -2.72 3.17
CA PRO A 43 9.68 -1.41 2.54
C PRO A 43 11.16 -1.08 2.33
N MET A 44 12.02 -1.48 3.26
CA MET A 44 13.45 -1.28 3.12
C MET A 44 14.01 -2.02 1.91
N TYR A 45 13.59 -3.27 1.70
CA TYR A 45 13.96 -4.04 0.51
C TYR A 45 13.46 -3.38 -0.76
N MET A 46 12.21 -2.92 -0.78
CA MET A 46 11.65 -2.24 -1.94
C MET A 46 12.43 -0.98 -2.29
N LYS A 47 12.81 -0.20 -1.27
CA LYS A 47 13.61 0.99 -1.49
C LYS A 47 14.97 0.66 -2.11
N LYS A 48 15.63 -0.38 -1.60
CA LYS A 48 16.91 -0.85 -2.15
C LYS A 48 16.77 -1.36 -3.59
N ALA A 49 15.61 -1.90 -3.94
CA ALA A 49 15.33 -2.38 -5.28
C ALA A 49 14.99 -1.26 -6.27
N GLY A 50 14.91 -0.02 -5.82
CA GLY A 50 14.70 1.14 -6.67
C GLY A 50 13.32 1.75 -6.63
N PHE A 51 12.39 1.23 -5.82
CA PHE A 51 11.08 1.84 -5.65
C PHE A 51 11.20 3.09 -4.76
N GLU A 52 10.40 4.11 -5.07
CA GLU A 52 10.26 5.26 -4.20
C GLU A 52 9.25 4.92 -3.11
N ILE A 53 9.66 5.01 -1.85
CA ILE A 53 8.84 4.68 -0.69
C ILE A 53 8.36 5.95 -0.01
N VAL A 54 7.04 6.04 0.20
CA VAL A 54 6.42 7.15 0.94
C VAL A 54 5.81 6.58 2.21
N PRO A 55 6.36 6.88 3.39
CA PRO A 55 5.87 6.30 4.64
C PRO A 55 4.59 6.98 5.14
N VAL A 56 3.58 6.16 5.43
CA VAL A 56 2.31 6.61 6.00
C VAL A 56 1.99 5.76 7.22
N PRO A 57 2.60 6.05 8.37
CA PRO A 57 2.35 5.29 9.59
C PRO A 57 0.95 5.60 10.14
N VAL A 58 0.34 4.60 10.81
CA VAL A 58 -0.93 4.79 11.50
C VAL A 58 -0.69 5.17 12.96
N TYR A 59 0.36 4.63 13.54
CA TYR A 59 0.81 4.95 14.89
C TYR A 59 2.03 5.88 14.84
N TYR A 60 2.67 6.09 15.97
CA TYR A 60 3.90 6.89 16.08
C TYR A 60 3.70 8.35 15.68
N PRO A 61 2.88 9.10 16.46
CA PRO A 61 2.50 10.47 16.09
C PRO A 61 3.68 11.44 16.01
N ASP A 62 4.80 11.14 16.69
CA ASP A 62 5.98 12.00 16.70
C ASP A 62 6.96 11.69 15.57
N ALA A 63 6.76 10.62 14.80
CA ALA A 63 7.65 10.25 13.73
C ALA A 63 7.48 11.21 12.54
N THR A 64 8.57 11.81 12.10
CA THR A 64 8.58 12.72 10.95
C THR A 64 9.37 12.17 9.77
N VAL A 65 10.25 11.20 10.02
CA VAL A 65 11.09 10.53 9.01
C VAL A 65 11.11 9.04 9.30
N ILE A 66 10.90 8.22 8.28
CA ILE A 66 11.04 6.76 8.35
C ILE A 66 11.81 6.31 7.09
N LEU A 67 12.83 5.48 7.26
CA LEU A 67 13.70 5.02 6.18
C LEU A 67 14.29 6.18 5.37
N GLY A 68 14.56 7.29 6.02
CA GLY A 68 15.13 8.47 5.37
C GLY A 68 14.12 9.30 4.57
N GLU A 69 12.83 8.93 4.58
CA GLU A 69 11.79 9.62 3.81
C GLU A 69 10.82 10.37 4.72
N LYS A 70 10.28 11.46 4.21
CA LYS A 70 9.30 12.27 4.93
C LYS A 70 8.01 11.47 5.18
N VAL A 71 7.53 11.51 6.42
CA VAL A 71 6.28 10.89 6.83
C VAL A 71 5.09 11.76 6.43
N PHE A 72 4.04 11.10 5.90
CA PHE A 72 2.72 11.70 5.70
C PHE A 72 1.71 10.95 6.54
N ARG A 73 0.73 11.67 7.08
CA ARG A 73 -0.29 11.07 7.96
C ARG A 73 -1.51 10.56 7.19
N ARG A 74 -1.76 11.12 6.02
CA ARG A 74 -2.86 10.73 5.15
C ARG A 74 -2.35 10.58 3.73
N LEU A 75 -2.94 9.64 2.98
CA LEU A 75 -2.56 9.44 1.58
C LEU A 75 -2.80 10.69 0.74
N ILE A 76 -3.90 11.40 1.00
CA ILE A 76 -4.24 12.61 0.24
C ILE A 76 -3.26 13.76 0.46
N ASP A 77 -2.47 13.72 1.53
CA ASP A 77 -1.47 14.76 1.80
C ASP A 77 -0.19 14.57 0.98
N ILE A 78 0.00 13.41 0.37
CA ILE A 78 1.19 13.12 -0.43
C ILE A 78 1.11 13.89 -1.75
N PRO A 79 2.08 14.74 -2.08
CA PRO A 79 2.07 15.44 -3.37
C PRO A 79 2.36 14.46 -4.51
N GLY A 80 1.72 14.69 -5.65
CA GLY A 80 1.89 13.86 -6.84
C GLY A 80 1.14 12.54 -6.78
N ASP A 81 1.33 11.73 -7.80
CA ASP A 81 0.63 10.46 -7.94
C ASP A 81 1.31 9.35 -7.16
N ILE A 82 0.52 8.42 -6.67
CA ILE A 82 0.98 7.17 -6.05
C ILE A 82 0.53 6.02 -6.95
N ASN A 83 1.47 5.16 -7.31
CA ASN A 83 1.15 3.98 -8.13
C ASN A 83 0.50 2.88 -7.28
N MET A 84 1.03 2.63 -6.09
CA MET A 84 0.57 1.55 -5.23
C MET A 84 0.45 2.00 -3.78
N VAL A 85 -0.63 1.61 -3.13
CA VAL A 85 -0.74 1.68 -1.67
C VAL A 85 -0.50 0.28 -1.14
N ASP A 86 0.60 0.11 -0.41
CA ASP A 86 1.03 -1.15 0.19
C ASP A 86 0.58 -1.15 1.65
N VAL A 87 -0.29 -2.08 2.03
CA VAL A 87 -1.02 -2.02 3.29
C VAL A 87 -0.49 -3.03 4.30
N PHE A 88 -0.01 -2.54 5.43
CA PHE A 88 0.39 -3.32 6.61
C PHE A 88 -0.59 -3.05 7.75
N ARG A 89 -1.83 -3.50 7.59
CA ARG A 89 -2.89 -3.37 8.60
C ARG A 89 -3.58 -4.70 8.75
N ARG A 90 -4.17 -4.95 9.92
CA ARG A 90 -4.99 -6.15 10.11
C ARG A 90 -6.18 -6.12 9.15
N SER A 91 -6.66 -7.29 8.76
CA SER A 91 -7.71 -7.42 7.74
C SER A 91 -8.93 -6.55 8.02
N HIS A 92 -9.42 -6.54 9.25
CA HIS A 92 -10.61 -5.75 9.61
C HIS A 92 -10.33 -4.24 9.70
N ASP A 93 -9.08 -3.83 9.84
CA ASP A 93 -8.70 -2.41 9.90
C ASP A 93 -8.55 -1.78 8.51
N VAL A 94 -8.48 -2.60 7.46
CA VAL A 94 -8.38 -2.10 6.08
C VAL A 94 -9.54 -1.17 5.74
N ALA A 95 -10.72 -1.47 6.26
CA ALA A 95 -11.92 -0.65 6.03
C ALA A 95 -11.75 0.81 6.43
N ASP A 96 -10.95 1.09 7.47
CA ASP A 96 -10.71 2.45 7.96
C ASP A 96 -9.96 3.32 6.95
N HIS A 97 -9.33 2.71 5.95
CA HIS A 97 -8.48 3.41 4.99
C HIS A 97 -9.08 3.47 3.57
N ILE A 98 -10.31 2.99 3.40
CA ILE A 98 -10.93 2.94 2.07
C ILE A 98 -11.11 4.35 1.50
N ASP A 99 -11.70 5.26 2.27
CA ASP A 99 -12.02 6.61 1.75
C ASP A 99 -10.76 7.38 1.37
N ASP A 100 -9.73 7.34 2.21
CA ASP A 100 -8.46 8.01 1.93
C ASP A 100 -7.77 7.41 0.70
N SER A 101 -7.80 6.09 0.57
CA SER A 101 -7.23 5.40 -0.59
C SER A 101 -7.98 5.74 -1.88
N LEU A 102 -9.31 5.75 -1.85
CA LEU A 102 -10.11 6.13 -3.01
C LEU A 102 -9.86 7.58 -3.42
N ALA A 103 -9.74 8.48 -2.45
CA ALA A 103 -9.47 9.89 -2.72
C ALA A 103 -8.09 10.10 -3.36
N LYS A 104 -7.11 9.30 -2.98
CA LYS A 104 -5.75 9.37 -3.55
C LYS A 104 -5.68 8.82 -4.97
N LYS A 105 -6.56 7.91 -5.34
CA LYS A 105 -6.63 7.29 -6.67
C LYS A 105 -5.33 6.59 -7.11
N PRO A 106 -4.79 5.65 -6.30
CA PRO A 106 -3.63 4.89 -6.73
C PRO A 106 -4.01 3.94 -7.89
N ASN A 107 -3.03 3.45 -8.61
CA ASN A 107 -3.27 2.44 -9.63
C ASN A 107 -3.61 1.09 -9.00
N SER A 108 -3.05 0.81 -7.82
CA SER A 108 -3.26 -0.46 -7.13
C SER A 108 -3.20 -0.34 -5.62
N VAL A 109 -3.80 -1.33 -4.95
CA VAL A 109 -3.72 -1.55 -3.51
C VAL A 109 -3.21 -2.97 -3.28
N TRP A 110 -2.20 -3.12 -2.45
CA TRP A 110 -1.59 -4.40 -2.12
C TRP A 110 -1.79 -4.71 -0.64
N LEU A 111 -2.46 -5.82 -0.35
CA LEU A 111 -2.64 -6.33 1.01
C LEU A 111 -1.62 -7.46 1.23
N HIS A 112 -0.76 -7.29 2.22
CA HIS A 112 0.32 -8.23 2.47
C HIS A 112 -0.15 -9.61 2.93
N SER A 113 0.81 -10.54 3.05
CA SER A 113 0.55 -11.91 3.48
C SER A 113 -0.30 -11.94 4.75
N CYS A 114 -1.33 -12.78 4.77
CA CYS A 114 -2.29 -12.93 5.85
C CYS A 114 -3.27 -11.75 6.01
N ILE A 115 -3.23 -10.77 5.10
CA ILE A 115 -4.17 -9.65 5.11
C ILE A 115 -5.14 -9.82 3.95
N ARG A 116 -6.43 -9.94 4.29
CA ARG A 116 -7.48 -10.11 3.30
C ARG A 116 -8.76 -9.42 3.76
N ASN A 117 -9.37 -8.66 2.88
CA ASN A 117 -10.66 -8.03 3.13
C ASN A 117 -11.42 -7.94 1.80
N ASP A 118 -12.27 -8.93 1.54
CA ASP A 118 -12.96 -9.04 0.25
C ASP A 118 -13.91 -7.88 0.01
N ALA A 119 -14.56 -7.35 1.04
CA ALA A 119 -15.46 -6.21 0.91
C ALA A 119 -14.70 -4.95 0.47
N ALA A 120 -13.56 -4.67 1.10
CA ALA A 120 -12.71 -3.55 0.72
C ALA A 120 -12.15 -3.72 -0.69
N ALA A 121 -11.70 -4.95 -1.02
CA ALA A 121 -11.16 -5.25 -2.33
C ALA A 121 -12.19 -5.00 -3.44
N GLU A 122 -13.46 -5.37 -3.23
CA GLU A 122 -14.53 -5.10 -4.17
C GLU A 122 -14.71 -3.60 -4.39
N ILE A 123 -14.72 -2.82 -3.32
CA ILE A 123 -14.88 -1.36 -3.40
C ILE A 123 -13.73 -0.74 -4.22
N PHE A 124 -12.49 -1.14 -3.95
CA PHE A 124 -11.34 -0.67 -4.73
C PHE A 124 -11.46 -1.09 -6.21
N ALA A 125 -11.79 -2.35 -6.45
CA ALA A 125 -11.89 -2.89 -7.80
C ALA A 125 -12.99 -2.20 -8.61
N GLU A 126 -14.15 -1.92 -8.00
CA GLU A 126 -15.23 -1.18 -8.63
C GLU A 126 -14.83 0.25 -9.00
N ALA A 127 -13.90 0.83 -8.26
CA ALA A 127 -13.36 2.16 -8.54
C ALA A 127 -12.24 2.15 -9.60
N GLY A 128 -11.94 1.00 -10.19
CA GLY A 128 -10.90 0.87 -11.22
C GLY A 128 -9.51 0.68 -10.66
N ILE A 129 -9.37 0.37 -9.38
CA ILE A 129 -8.08 0.14 -8.72
C ILE A 129 -7.79 -1.37 -8.73
N LYS A 130 -6.61 -1.75 -9.17
CA LYS A 130 -6.17 -3.15 -9.14
C LYS A 130 -5.85 -3.55 -7.71
N VAL A 131 -6.22 -4.77 -7.32
CA VAL A 131 -6.05 -5.25 -5.95
C VAL A 131 -5.32 -6.59 -5.95
N VAL A 132 -4.31 -6.68 -5.06
CA VAL A 132 -3.63 -7.93 -4.72
C VAL A 132 -3.86 -8.16 -3.23
N GLN A 133 -4.26 -9.37 -2.85
CA GLN A 133 -4.51 -9.73 -1.46
C GLN A 133 -3.65 -10.92 -1.04
N ASP A 134 -3.28 -10.93 0.24
CA ASP A 134 -2.62 -12.06 0.89
C ASP A 134 -1.33 -12.47 0.15
N ARG A 135 -0.53 -11.51 -0.17
CA ARG A 135 0.75 -11.68 -0.84
C ARG A 135 1.78 -10.72 -0.25
#